data_e65a688e30f36ded1727227f567825ca
#
_entry.id   e65a688e30f36ded1727227f567825ca
#
_cell.length_a   1.000
_cell.length_b   1.000
_cell.length_c   1.000
_cell.angle_alpha   90.00
_cell.angle_beta   90.00
_cell.angle_gamma   90.00
#
_symmetry.space_group_name_H-M   'P 1'
#
loop_
_entity.id
_entity.type
_entity.pdbx_description
1 polymer ?
#
loop_
_entity_poly.entity_id
_entity_poly.type
_entity_poly.pdbx_seq_one_letter_code
_entity_poly.pdbx_strand_id
1 'polypeptide(L)'
;MNQINSVCVYCASSTKIDSIYFENASRLGNLLGEQGIRLINGAGRMGLMAATADGVLKSGGEVTGVIPRFMVEQGWQHTELTELIEVDSMHERKQLMANLSDAVIALPGGCGTLEELL
;
A
#
# COMPACT_ATOMS: atom_id res chain seq x y z
N MET A 1 -3.71 9.35 24.91
CA MET A 1 -4.50 8.60 23.90
C MET A 1 -3.64 8.35 22.67
N ASN A 2 -3.59 7.08 22.26
CA ASN A 2 -2.81 6.72 21.08
C ASN A 2 -3.55 7.13 19.81
N GLN A 3 -2.87 7.89 18.98
CA GLN A 3 -3.42 8.33 17.72
C GLN A 3 -2.77 7.54 16.59
N ILE A 4 -3.58 7.05 15.65
CA ILE A 4 -3.06 6.35 14.48
C ILE A 4 -2.68 7.37 13.43
N ASN A 5 -1.40 7.42 13.07
CA ASN A 5 -0.87 8.36 12.08
C ASN A 5 -0.52 7.69 10.76
N SER A 6 -0.28 6.38 10.79
CA SER A 6 0.07 5.62 9.60
C SER A 6 -0.55 4.24 9.63
N VAL A 7 -0.99 3.78 8.48
CA VAL A 7 -1.64 2.47 8.31
C VAL A 7 -0.99 1.75 7.15
N CYS A 8 -0.59 0.50 7.40
CA CYS A 8 -0.10 -0.38 6.36
C CYS A 8 -1.29 -1.13 5.77
N VAL A 9 -1.44 -1.09 4.45
CA VAL A 9 -2.51 -1.81 3.77
C VAL A 9 -1.91 -2.91 2.92
N TYR A 10 -2.20 -4.15 3.25
CA TYR A 10 -1.81 -5.31 2.46
C TYR A 10 -2.93 -5.67 1.50
N CYS A 11 -2.59 -5.81 0.23
CA CYS A 11 -3.56 -6.18 -0.80
C CYS A 11 -2.86 -6.78 -2.01
N ALA A 12 -3.64 -7.45 -2.84
CA ALA A 12 -3.12 -8.08 -4.03
C ALA A 12 -2.74 -7.06 -5.09
N SER A 13 -1.72 -7.38 -5.88
CA SER A 13 -1.32 -6.58 -7.04
C SER A 13 -1.97 -7.09 -8.32
N SER A 14 -2.75 -8.16 -8.26
CA SER A 14 -3.44 -8.71 -9.43
C SER A 14 -4.48 -7.75 -9.97
N THR A 15 -4.61 -7.72 -11.30
CA THR A 15 -5.65 -6.95 -11.97
C THR A 15 -6.89 -7.81 -12.29
N LYS A 16 -6.83 -9.10 -11.97
CA LYS A 16 -7.89 -10.07 -12.30
C LYS A 16 -8.82 -10.32 -11.12
N ILE A 17 -9.41 -9.24 -10.59
CA ILE A 17 -10.34 -9.31 -9.48
C ILE A 17 -11.55 -8.43 -9.79
N ASP A 18 -12.66 -8.69 -9.09
CA ASP A 18 -13.90 -7.96 -9.32
C ASP A 18 -13.74 -6.47 -9.05
N SER A 19 -14.46 -5.66 -9.85
CA SER A 19 -14.39 -4.20 -9.76
C SER A 19 -14.81 -3.66 -8.39
N ILE A 20 -15.65 -4.39 -7.64
CA ILE A 20 -16.07 -3.95 -6.31
C ILE A 20 -14.88 -3.84 -5.35
N TYR A 21 -13.87 -4.70 -5.49
CA TYR A 21 -12.68 -4.64 -4.66
C TYR A 21 -11.85 -3.41 -4.97
N PHE A 22 -11.77 -3.02 -6.26
CA PHE A 22 -11.09 -1.80 -6.66
C PHE A 22 -11.80 -0.56 -6.13
N GLU A 23 -13.12 -0.54 -6.18
CA GLU A 23 -13.90 0.57 -5.64
C GLU A 23 -13.69 0.72 -4.14
N ASN A 24 -13.70 -0.40 -3.40
CA ASN A 24 -13.48 -0.41 -1.97
C ASN A 24 -12.06 0.05 -1.61
N ALA A 25 -11.07 -0.38 -2.40
CA ALA A 25 -9.69 0.05 -2.19
C ALA A 25 -9.54 1.56 -2.40
N SER A 26 -10.16 2.10 -3.45
CA SER A 26 -10.14 3.53 -3.71
C SER A 26 -10.83 4.31 -2.60
N ARG A 27 -11.95 3.81 -2.09
CA ARG A 27 -12.68 4.45 -0.99
C ARG A 27 -11.86 4.46 0.29
N LEU A 28 -11.21 3.34 0.59
CA LEU A 28 -10.31 3.27 1.75
C LEU A 28 -9.21 4.31 1.61
N GLY A 29 -8.60 4.40 0.42
CA GLY A 29 -7.58 5.40 0.16
C GLY A 29 -8.07 6.82 0.36
N ASN A 30 -9.27 7.13 -0.15
CA ASN A 30 -9.89 8.44 0.03
C ASN A 30 -10.09 8.76 1.51
N LEU A 31 -10.60 7.79 2.28
CA LEU A 31 -10.83 7.98 3.71
C LEU A 31 -9.52 8.24 4.47
N LEU A 32 -8.48 7.47 4.16
CA LEU A 32 -7.17 7.67 4.79
C LEU A 32 -6.63 9.07 4.49
N GLY A 33 -6.70 9.49 3.22
CA GLY A 33 -6.25 10.81 2.82
C GLY A 33 -7.03 11.92 3.49
N GLU A 34 -8.34 11.79 3.59
CA GLU A 34 -9.21 12.78 4.23
C GLU A 34 -8.91 12.90 5.74
N GLN A 35 -8.55 11.80 6.38
CA GLN A 35 -8.22 11.79 7.80
C GLN A 35 -6.78 12.16 8.10
N GLY A 36 -5.98 12.43 7.08
CA GLY A 36 -4.57 12.76 7.27
C GLY A 36 -3.74 11.59 7.74
N ILE A 37 -4.18 10.36 7.47
CA ILE A 37 -3.46 9.15 7.83
C ILE A 37 -2.56 8.74 6.67
N ARG A 38 -1.27 8.54 6.95
CA ARG A 38 -0.31 8.14 5.92
C ARG A 38 -0.51 6.67 5.56
N LEU A 39 -0.54 6.39 4.28
CA LEU A 39 -0.58 5.01 3.78
C LEU A 39 0.83 4.47 3.65
N ILE A 40 1.06 3.27 4.17
CA ILE A 40 2.29 2.51 3.97
C ILE A 40 1.92 1.29 3.12
N ASN A 41 2.56 1.12 1.98
CA ASN A 41 2.30 -0.07 1.15
C ASN A 41 3.56 -0.51 0.40
N GLY A 42 3.39 -1.51 -0.44
CA GLY A 42 4.49 -2.09 -1.20
C GLY A 42 4.83 -1.39 -2.49
N ALA A 43 4.29 -0.21 -2.73
CA ALA A 43 4.63 0.64 -3.87
C ALA A 43 4.30 0.06 -5.25
N GLY A 44 3.44 -0.96 -5.34
CA GLY A 44 3.04 -1.50 -6.64
C GLY A 44 2.21 -0.52 -7.45
N ARG A 45 2.39 -0.55 -8.76
CA ARG A 45 1.68 0.35 -9.69
C ARG A 45 0.38 -0.22 -10.24
N MET A 46 0.01 -1.43 -9.83
CA MET A 46 -1.15 -2.14 -10.37
C MET A 46 -2.00 -2.72 -9.25
N GLY A 47 -3.23 -3.10 -9.61
CA GLY A 47 -4.12 -3.80 -8.70
C GLY A 47 -4.66 -2.94 -7.57
N LEU A 48 -5.06 -3.60 -6.49
CA LEU A 48 -5.64 -2.93 -5.32
C LEU A 48 -4.64 -2.02 -4.62
N MET A 49 -3.36 -2.37 -4.67
CA MET A 49 -2.30 -1.57 -4.07
C MET A 49 -2.25 -0.19 -4.71
N ALA A 50 -2.27 -0.14 -6.05
CA ALA A 50 -2.28 1.13 -6.77
C ALA A 50 -3.57 1.90 -6.53
N ALA A 51 -4.72 1.21 -6.53
CA ALA A 51 -6.00 1.86 -6.31
C ALA A 51 -6.07 2.53 -4.95
N THR A 52 -5.56 1.88 -3.91
CA THR A 52 -5.52 2.45 -2.56
C THR A 52 -4.61 3.68 -2.52
N ALA A 53 -3.41 3.57 -3.10
CA ALA A 53 -2.45 4.68 -3.13
C ALA A 53 -3.02 5.88 -3.89
N ASP A 54 -3.61 5.63 -5.05
CA ASP A 54 -4.20 6.69 -5.87
C ASP A 54 -5.34 7.40 -5.13
N GLY A 55 -6.14 6.64 -4.36
CA GLY A 55 -7.20 7.23 -3.55
C GLY A 55 -6.65 8.17 -2.47
N VAL A 56 -5.58 7.78 -1.80
CA VAL A 56 -4.93 8.62 -0.79
C VAL A 56 -4.39 9.90 -1.42
N LEU A 57 -3.67 9.77 -2.53
CA LEU A 57 -3.06 10.92 -3.21
C LEU A 57 -4.13 11.88 -3.74
N LYS A 58 -5.20 11.33 -4.31
CA LYS A 58 -6.30 12.14 -4.83
C LYS A 58 -6.98 12.95 -3.74
N SER A 59 -7.01 12.44 -2.53
CA SER A 59 -7.64 13.11 -1.38
C SER A 59 -6.66 14.00 -0.60
N GLY A 60 -5.50 14.27 -1.15
CA GLY A 60 -4.50 15.16 -0.55
C GLY A 60 -3.66 14.52 0.55
N GLY A 61 -3.70 13.19 0.66
CA GLY A 61 -2.90 12.47 1.65
C GLY A 61 -1.52 12.10 1.16
N GLU A 62 -0.81 11.36 1.98
CA GLU A 62 0.56 10.96 1.71
C GLU A 62 0.71 9.43 1.70
N VAL A 63 1.56 8.93 0.80
CA VAL A 63 1.84 7.50 0.67
C VAL A 63 3.34 7.27 0.71
N THR A 64 3.75 6.37 1.60
CA THR A 64 5.12 5.87 1.61
C THR A 64 5.12 4.44 1.10
N GLY A 65 5.82 4.20 0.02
CA GLY A 65 5.95 2.86 -0.54
C GLY A 65 7.30 2.26 -0.20
N VAL A 66 7.32 0.96 0.10
CA VAL A 66 8.55 0.23 0.39
C VAL A 66 8.66 -0.89 -0.64
N ILE A 67 9.73 -0.91 -1.41
CA ILE A 67 9.86 -1.83 -2.52
C ILE A 67 11.28 -2.38 -2.63
N PRO A 68 11.45 -3.68 -2.91
CA PRO A 68 12.78 -4.23 -3.17
C PRO A 68 13.38 -3.64 -4.44
N ARG A 69 14.67 -3.44 -4.42
CA ARG A 69 15.41 -2.83 -5.53
C ARG A 69 15.23 -3.60 -6.83
N PHE A 70 15.15 -4.94 -6.76
CA PHE A 70 14.97 -5.74 -7.97
C PHE A 70 13.63 -5.45 -8.67
N MET A 71 12.60 -5.06 -7.92
CA MET A 71 11.30 -4.70 -8.51
C MET A 71 11.35 -3.34 -9.18
N VAL A 72 12.11 -2.41 -8.62
CA VAL A 72 12.34 -1.09 -9.23
C VAL A 72 13.02 -1.27 -10.59
N GLU A 73 14.00 -2.17 -10.67
CA GLU A 73 14.69 -2.47 -11.93
C GLU A 73 13.75 -3.00 -13.00
N GLN A 74 12.65 -3.66 -12.59
CA GLN A 74 11.62 -4.15 -13.50
C GLN A 74 10.58 -3.08 -13.84
N GLY A 75 10.64 -1.91 -13.22
CA GLY A 75 9.68 -0.84 -13.45
C GLY A 75 8.32 -1.09 -12.82
N TRP A 76 8.26 -1.86 -11.73
CA TRP A 76 7.00 -2.23 -11.09
C TRP A 76 6.51 -1.22 -10.05
N GLN A 77 7.29 -0.19 -9.75
CA GLN A 77 6.94 0.79 -8.74
C GLN A 77 5.92 1.81 -9.24
N HIS A 78 5.09 2.28 -8.33
CA HIS A 78 4.22 3.42 -8.55
C HIS A 78 5.09 4.67 -8.66
N THR A 79 4.82 5.55 -9.61
CA THR A 79 5.70 6.69 -9.92
C THR A 79 5.29 7.99 -9.24
N GLU A 80 4.14 8.02 -8.57
CA GLU A 80 3.60 9.27 -8.01
C GLU A 80 3.49 9.27 -6.48
N LEU A 81 4.13 8.31 -5.81
CA LEU A 81 4.08 8.24 -4.36
C LEU A 81 4.80 9.41 -3.71
N THR A 82 4.36 9.78 -2.50
CA THR A 82 4.98 10.84 -1.73
C THR A 82 6.43 10.49 -1.40
N GLU A 83 6.67 9.22 -1.04
CA GLU A 83 8.00 8.73 -0.70
C GLU A 83 8.14 7.29 -1.16
N LEU A 84 9.28 6.96 -1.75
CA LEU A 84 9.61 5.60 -2.16
C LEU A 84 10.89 5.18 -1.47
N ILE A 85 10.82 4.10 -0.68
CA ILE A 85 11.99 3.56 0.02
C ILE A 85 12.37 2.23 -0.64
N GLU A 86 13.59 2.16 -1.15
CA GLU A 86 14.11 0.93 -1.74
C GLU A 86 14.83 0.10 -0.69
N VAL A 87 14.55 -1.20 -0.67
CA VAL A 87 15.18 -2.15 0.23
C VAL A 87 15.82 -3.27 -0.58
N ASP A 88 16.63 -4.11 0.07
CA ASP A 88 17.39 -5.13 -0.62
C ASP A 88 16.67 -6.48 -0.72
N SER A 89 15.62 -6.71 0.06
CA SER A 89 14.92 -7.99 0.07
C SER A 89 13.45 -7.83 0.43
N MET A 90 12.67 -8.88 0.15
CA MET A 90 11.27 -8.94 0.56
C MET A 90 11.13 -8.98 2.08
N HIS A 91 12.08 -9.59 2.77
CA HIS A 91 12.07 -9.63 4.23
C HIS A 91 12.23 -8.21 4.83
N GLU A 92 13.18 -7.44 4.31
CA GLU A 92 13.38 -6.06 4.73
C GLU A 92 12.17 -5.20 4.45
N ARG A 93 11.51 -5.42 3.29
CA ARG A 93 10.29 -4.72 2.92
C ARG A 93 9.21 -4.92 3.98
N LYS A 94 8.92 -6.18 4.31
CA LYS A 94 7.88 -6.53 5.28
C LYS A 94 8.19 -5.93 6.65
N GLN A 95 9.44 -6.04 7.09
CA GLN A 95 9.85 -5.54 8.40
C GLN A 95 9.74 -4.02 8.47
N LEU A 96 10.19 -3.31 7.45
CA LEU A 96 10.13 -1.85 7.44
C LEU A 96 8.70 -1.35 7.36
N MET A 97 7.86 -1.99 6.56
CA MET A 97 6.44 -1.62 6.48
C MET A 97 5.77 -1.74 7.85
N ALA A 98 6.05 -2.83 8.57
CA ALA A 98 5.53 -3.02 9.90
C ALA A 98 6.04 -1.94 10.88
N ASN A 99 7.32 -1.64 10.81
CA ASN A 99 7.94 -0.65 11.69
C ASN A 99 7.42 0.77 11.46
N LEU A 100 7.05 1.10 10.24
CA LEU A 100 6.54 2.43 9.89
C LEU A 100 5.05 2.61 10.20
N SER A 101 4.35 1.55 10.54
CA SER A 101 2.89 1.56 10.63
C SER A 101 2.39 1.43 12.06
N ASP A 102 1.35 2.20 12.38
CA ASP A 102 0.67 2.13 13.66
C ASP A 102 -0.42 1.04 13.66
N ALA A 103 -0.95 0.72 12.50
CA ALA A 103 -2.01 -0.29 12.34
C ALA A 103 -1.90 -0.95 10.97
N VAL A 104 -2.56 -2.08 10.80
CA VAL A 104 -2.53 -2.88 9.57
C VAL A 104 -3.94 -3.18 9.12
N ILE A 105 -4.20 -3.02 7.83
CA ILE A 105 -5.44 -3.41 7.18
C ILE A 105 -5.09 -4.37 6.04
N ALA A 106 -5.81 -5.48 5.97
CA ALA A 106 -5.69 -6.43 4.85
C ALA A 106 -6.96 -6.37 4.02
N LEU A 107 -6.83 -6.08 2.74
CA LEU A 107 -7.95 -6.07 1.83
C LEU A 107 -8.10 -7.44 1.17
N PRO A 108 -9.33 -7.94 1.01
CA PRO A 108 -9.55 -9.20 0.30
C PRO A 108 -9.28 -9.02 -1.20
N GLY A 109 -9.00 -10.11 -1.89
CA GLY A 109 -8.83 -10.07 -3.34
C GLY A 109 -7.66 -10.89 -3.87
N GLY A 110 -7.00 -11.70 -3.03
CA GLY A 110 -5.92 -12.55 -3.50
C GLY A 110 -5.25 -13.33 -2.38
N CYS A 111 -4.64 -14.45 -2.75
CA CYS A 111 -3.94 -15.31 -1.79
C CYS A 111 -2.68 -14.66 -1.23
N GLY A 112 -2.03 -13.80 -2.02
CA GLY A 112 -0.81 -13.13 -1.60
C GLY A 112 -0.98 -12.23 -0.39
N THR A 113 -2.18 -11.65 -0.21
CA THR A 113 -2.49 -10.80 0.94
C THR A 113 -2.36 -11.57 2.25
N LEU A 114 -2.89 -12.79 2.27
CA LEU A 114 -2.82 -13.62 3.47
C LEU A 114 -1.39 -14.04 3.78
N GLU A 115 -0.62 -14.36 2.76
CA GLU A 115 0.78 -14.73 2.92
C GLU A 115 1.60 -13.58 3.51
N GLU A 116 1.34 -12.36 3.11
CA GLU A 116 2.05 -11.20 3.64
C GLU A 116 1.78 -10.98 5.12
N LEU A 117 0.60 -11.34 5.59
CA LEU A 117 0.25 -11.21 7.00
C LEU A 117 0.91 -12.27 7.88
N LEU A 118 1.17 -13.44 7.33
CA LEU A 118 1.76 -14.53 8.07
C LEU A 118 3.28 -14.49 8.01
#